data_97c2e4f8ba6787a3d033e4b0431d1dfc
#
_entry.id   97c2e4f8ba6787a3d033e4b0431d1dfc
#
_cell.length_a   1.000
_cell.length_b   1.000
_cell.length_c   1.000
_cell.angle_alpha   90.00
_cell.angle_beta   90.00
_cell.angle_gamma   90.00
#
_symmetry.space_group_name_H-M   'P 1'
#
loop_
_entity.id
_entity.type
_entity.pdbx_description
1 polymer ?
#
loop_
_entity_poly.entity_id
_entity_poly.type
_entity_poly.pdbx_seq_one_letter_code
_entity_poly.pdbx_strand_id
1 'polypeptide(L)'
;MADTRITRKTSSKLIAVELVAMSPSITVKEIAAKVDVHPTMVRTWLRDPAFIDAWYKRYMEVAGSELPHVVSAMIREAKEGNVQAGRLILEHFGKLDTRVKIQVESPFEKFLNINLI
;
A
#
# COMPACT_ATOMS: atom_id res chain seq x y z
N MET A 1 -0.46 20.84 32.47
CA MET A 1 -1.29 19.78 31.92
C MET A 1 -1.57 20.03 30.46
N ALA A 2 -1.46 19.01 29.66
CA ALA A 2 -1.80 19.14 28.25
C ALA A 2 -3.29 19.48 28.10
N ASP A 3 -3.57 20.35 27.16
CA ASP A 3 -4.95 20.69 26.83
C ASP A 3 -5.64 19.42 26.27
N THR A 4 -6.75 19.00 26.93
CA THR A 4 -7.51 17.82 26.51
C THR A 4 -8.06 17.95 25.09
N ARG A 5 -8.32 19.19 24.64
CA ARG A 5 -8.79 19.44 23.27
C ARG A 5 -7.72 19.08 22.23
N ILE A 6 -6.47 19.48 22.50
CA ILE A 6 -5.34 19.18 21.62
C ILE A 6 -5.10 17.67 21.59
N THR A 7 -5.13 17.03 22.75
CA THR A 7 -4.95 15.58 22.86
C THR A 7 -6.06 14.83 22.11
N ARG A 8 -7.31 15.29 22.26
CA ARG A 8 -8.45 14.67 21.57
C ARG A 8 -8.33 14.80 20.04
N LYS A 9 -7.98 16.00 19.57
CA LYS A 9 -7.80 16.24 18.12
C LYS A 9 -6.66 15.40 17.55
N THR A 10 -5.55 15.32 18.29
CA THR A 10 -4.41 14.51 17.89
C THR A 10 -4.79 13.03 17.81
N SER A 11 -5.53 12.55 18.82
CA SER A 11 -6.00 11.17 18.85
C SER A 11 -6.96 10.88 17.69
N SER A 12 -7.89 11.80 17.41
CA SER A 12 -8.83 11.67 16.30
C SER A 12 -8.11 11.63 14.97
N LYS A 13 -7.10 12.46 14.80
CA LYS A 13 -6.29 12.52 13.58
C LYS A 13 -5.52 11.21 13.37
N LEU A 14 -4.95 10.67 14.44
CA LEU A 14 -4.22 9.38 14.37
C LEU A 14 -5.16 8.23 14.03
N ILE A 15 -6.35 8.22 14.59
CA ILE A 15 -7.36 7.21 14.27
C ILE A 15 -7.77 7.34 12.80
N ALA A 16 -7.92 8.56 12.32
CA ALA A 16 -8.25 8.81 10.92
C ALA A 16 -7.15 8.30 9.98
N VAL A 17 -5.88 8.48 10.34
CA VAL A 17 -4.75 7.92 9.58
C VAL A 17 -4.92 6.40 9.45
N GLU A 18 -5.21 5.72 10.55
CA GLU A 18 -5.40 4.27 10.55
C GLU A 18 -6.60 3.85 9.71
N LEU A 19 -7.72 4.58 9.80
CA LEU A 19 -8.91 4.29 9.01
C LEU A 19 -8.64 4.38 7.51
N VAL A 20 -7.94 5.43 7.08
CA VAL A 20 -7.59 5.60 5.66
C VAL A 20 -6.61 4.52 5.23
N ALA A 21 -5.62 4.20 6.06
CA ALA A 21 -4.64 3.18 5.75
C ALA A 21 -5.28 1.80 5.57
N MET A 22 -6.26 1.47 6.40
CA MET A 22 -6.94 0.17 6.33
C MET A 22 -7.94 0.10 5.19
N SER A 23 -8.52 1.22 4.80
CA SER A 23 -9.49 1.27 3.71
C SER A 23 -9.37 2.60 2.97
N PRO A 24 -8.45 2.69 1.99
CA PRO A 24 -8.22 3.95 1.27
C PRO A 24 -9.46 4.51 0.54
N SER A 25 -10.46 3.67 0.31
CA SER A 25 -11.71 4.12 -0.33
C SER A 25 -12.73 4.69 0.64
N ILE A 26 -12.40 4.76 1.93
CA ILE A 26 -13.31 5.29 2.95
C ILE A 26 -13.65 6.75 2.63
N THR A 27 -14.92 7.12 2.81
CA THR A 27 -15.40 8.46 2.48
C THR A 27 -15.10 9.44 3.62
N VAL A 28 -15.06 10.74 3.27
CA VAL A 28 -14.90 11.81 4.26
C VAL A 28 -15.99 11.72 5.34
N LYS A 29 -17.21 11.46 4.92
CA LYS A 29 -18.36 11.35 5.82
C LYS A 29 -18.18 10.20 6.82
N GLU A 30 -17.71 9.05 6.34
CA GLU A 30 -17.47 7.89 7.18
C GLU A 30 -16.35 8.14 8.19
N ILE A 31 -15.26 8.77 7.75
CA ILE A 31 -14.16 9.12 8.64
C ILE A 31 -14.66 10.05 9.74
N ALA A 32 -15.35 11.12 9.34
CA ALA A 32 -15.86 12.13 10.27
C ALA A 32 -16.78 11.51 11.33
N ALA A 33 -17.66 10.61 10.91
CA ALA A 33 -18.58 9.92 11.81
C ALA A 33 -17.83 9.04 12.81
N LYS A 34 -16.81 8.31 12.34
CA LYS A 34 -16.06 7.37 13.19
C LYS A 34 -15.15 8.05 14.19
N VAL A 35 -14.59 9.20 13.85
CA VAL A 35 -13.68 9.91 14.76
C VAL A 35 -14.36 11.09 15.46
N ASP A 36 -15.65 11.26 15.21
CA ASP A 36 -16.47 12.29 15.84
C ASP A 36 -15.91 13.72 15.65
N VAL A 37 -15.70 14.07 14.39
CA VAL A 37 -15.28 15.43 14.01
C VAL A 37 -16.13 15.89 12.84
N HIS A 38 -16.10 17.20 12.59
CA HIS A 38 -16.79 17.74 11.44
C HIS A 38 -16.10 17.32 10.13
N PRO A 39 -16.85 17.02 9.07
CA PRO A 39 -16.26 16.65 7.79
C PRO A 39 -15.25 17.64 7.23
N THR A 40 -15.40 18.94 7.53
CA THR A 40 -14.43 19.94 7.11
C THR A 40 -13.06 19.69 7.69
N MET A 41 -12.98 19.22 8.94
CA MET A 41 -11.73 18.86 9.59
C MET A 41 -11.04 17.73 8.83
N VAL A 42 -11.81 16.70 8.44
CA VAL A 42 -11.29 15.56 7.67
C VAL A 42 -10.76 16.03 6.31
N ARG A 43 -11.48 16.91 5.64
CA ARG A 43 -11.03 17.45 4.35
C ARG A 43 -9.71 18.20 4.49
N THR A 44 -9.55 18.94 5.58
CA THR A 44 -8.30 19.64 5.87
C THR A 44 -7.16 18.64 6.07
N TRP A 45 -7.39 17.58 6.84
CA TRP A 45 -6.38 16.53 7.04
C TRP A 45 -5.97 15.89 5.72
N LEU A 46 -6.94 15.60 4.85
CA LEU A 46 -6.66 14.91 3.58
C LEU A 46 -5.85 15.77 2.60
N ARG A 47 -5.73 17.06 2.86
CA ARG A 47 -4.90 17.97 2.07
C ARG A 47 -3.55 18.22 2.72
N ASP A 48 -3.37 17.78 3.95
CA ASP A 48 -2.12 17.97 4.70
C ASP A 48 -1.10 16.94 4.27
N PRO A 49 0.06 17.35 3.72
CA PRO A 49 1.09 16.41 3.31
C PRO A 49 1.53 15.47 4.42
N ALA A 50 1.62 15.94 5.65
CA ALA A 50 2.01 15.09 6.78
C ALA A 50 0.98 13.98 7.02
N PHE A 51 -0.31 14.29 6.88
CA PHE A 51 -1.37 13.30 7.02
C PHE A 51 -1.30 12.27 5.89
N ILE A 52 -1.11 12.75 4.67
CA ILE A 52 -1.00 11.88 3.49
C ILE A 52 0.19 10.92 3.64
N ASP A 53 1.34 11.43 4.02
CA ASP A 53 2.54 10.61 4.24
C ASP A 53 2.31 9.57 5.33
N ALA A 54 1.64 9.96 6.41
CA ALA A 54 1.39 9.06 7.53
C ALA A 54 0.47 7.89 7.15
N TRP A 55 -0.67 8.17 6.50
CA TRP A 55 -1.56 7.07 6.14
C TRP A 55 -0.98 6.22 5.01
N TYR A 56 -0.25 6.83 4.07
CA TYR A 56 0.37 6.07 2.99
C TYR A 56 1.44 5.11 3.52
N LYS A 57 2.28 5.60 4.44
CA LYS A 57 3.28 4.77 5.09
C LYS A 57 2.62 3.59 5.82
N ARG A 58 1.56 3.88 6.56
CA ARG A 58 0.83 2.84 7.27
C ARG A 58 0.18 1.84 6.31
N TYR A 59 -0.40 2.35 5.23
CA TYR A 59 -0.97 1.52 4.18
C TYR A 59 0.07 0.55 3.61
N MET A 60 1.27 1.04 3.32
CA MET A 60 2.34 0.20 2.80
C MET A 60 2.76 -0.88 3.79
N GLU A 61 2.76 -0.57 5.06
CA GLU A 61 3.05 -1.57 6.10
C GLU A 61 1.99 -2.68 6.12
N VAL A 62 0.73 -2.31 6.08
CA VAL A 62 -0.40 -3.25 6.08
C VAL A 62 -0.43 -4.06 4.79
N ALA A 63 -0.35 -3.39 3.64
CA ALA A 63 -0.35 -4.04 2.34
C ALA A 63 0.86 -4.96 2.19
N GLY A 64 2.02 -4.52 2.70
CA GLY A 64 3.24 -5.32 2.67
C GLY A 64 3.09 -6.63 3.43
N SER A 65 2.34 -6.63 4.53
CA SER A 65 2.11 -7.86 5.29
C SER A 65 1.20 -8.85 4.57
N GLU A 66 0.33 -8.35 3.70
CA GLU A 66 -0.57 -9.18 2.91
C GLU A 66 0.03 -9.63 1.58
N LEU A 67 1.06 -8.95 1.12
CA LEU A 67 1.66 -9.20 -0.19
C LEU A 67 2.13 -10.65 -0.38
N PRO A 68 2.79 -11.28 0.61
CA PRO A 68 3.19 -12.68 0.44
C PRO A 68 2.01 -13.62 0.18
N HIS A 69 0.86 -13.34 0.79
CA HIS A 69 -0.35 -14.15 0.59
C HIS A 69 -0.91 -13.98 -0.81
N VAL A 70 -0.89 -12.75 -1.33
CA VAL A 70 -1.33 -12.46 -2.70
C VAL A 70 -0.42 -13.14 -3.70
N VAL A 71 0.89 -13.04 -3.53
CA VAL A 71 1.87 -13.68 -4.41
C VAL A 71 1.68 -15.20 -4.38
N SER A 72 1.51 -15.78 -3.20
CA SER A 72 1.27 -17.22 -3.07
C SER A 72 0.01 -17.65 -3.80
N ALA A 73 -1.07 -16.88 -3.69
CA ALA A 73 -2.32 -17.16 -4.37
C ALA A 73 -2.15 -17.10 -5.88
N MET A 74 -1.42 -16.12 -6.39
CA MET A 74 -1.15 -15.97 -7.81
C MET A 74 -0.32 -17.15 -8.36
N ILE A 75 0.67 -17.58 -7.58
CA ILE A 75 1.50 -18.73 -7.95
C ILE A 75 0.63 -19.97 -8.04
N ARG A 76 -0.24 -20.19 -7.07
CA ARG A 76 -1.15 -21.33 -7.07
C ARG A 76 -2.06 -21.31 -8.30
N GLU A 77 -2.66 -20.17 -8.61
CA GLU A 77 -3.51 -20.01 -9.78
C GLU A 77 -2.75 -20.27 -11.08
N ALA A 78 -1.51 -19.78 -11.15
CA ALA A 78 -0.66 -20.00 -12.32
C ALA A 78 -0.36 -21.48 -12.52
N LYS A 79 -0.10 -22.21 -11.44
CA LYS A 79 0.16 -23.65 -11.49
C LYS A 79 -1.07 -24.43 -11.97
N GLU A 80 -2.25 -23.91 -11.71
CA GLU A 80 -3.52 -24.53 -12.12
C GLU A 80 -3.89 -24.18 -13.56
N GLY A 81 -3.07 -23.42 -14.26
CA GLY A 81 -3.27 -23.11 -15.67
C GLY A 81 -3.84 -21.72 -15.95
N ASN A 82 -3.97 -20.86 -14.95
CA ASN A 82 -4.43 -19.48 -15.17
C ASN A 82 -3.32 -18.70 -15.86
N VAL A 83 -3.49 -18.43 -17.15
CA VAL A 83 -2.50 -17.76 -17.98
C VAL A 83 -2.26 -16.32 -17.49
N GLN A 84 -3.31 -15.63 -17.09
CA GLN A 84 -3.21 -14.26 -16.60
C GLN A 84 -2.36 -14.18 -15.33
N ALA A 85 -2.62 -15.06 -14.38
CA ALA A 85 -1.85 -15.15 -13.15
C ALA A 85 -0.39 -15.50 -13.43
N GLY A 86 -0.16 -16.44 -14.34
CA GLY A 86 1.19 -16.84 -14.75
C GLY A 86 1.96 -15.67 -15.35
N ARG A 87 1.30 -14.92 -16.22
CA ARG A 87 1.90 -13.73 -16.82
C ARG A 87 2.29 -12.69 -15.79
N LEU A 88 1.38 -12.41 -14.85
CA LEU A 88 1.63 -11.42 -13.80
C LEU A 88 2.80 -11.83 -12.90
N ILE A 89 2.89 -13.11 -12.55
CA ILE A 89 3.99 -13.63 -11.76
C ILE A 89 5.32 -13.51 -12.50
N LEU A 90 5.33 -13.88 -13.79
CA LEU A 90 6.54 -13.78 -14.59
C LEU A 90 6.99 -12.32 -14.77
N GLU A 91 6.04 -11.42 -14.96
CA GLU A 91 6.35 -9.99 -15.02
C GLU A 91 6.90 -9.48 -13.69
N HIS A 92 6.31 -9.92 -12.58
CA HIS A 92 6.76 -9.53 -11.23
C HIS A 92 8.22 -9.93 -10.99
N PHE A 93 8.62 -11.11 -11.43
CA PHE A 93 9.99 -11.59 -11.29
C PHE A 93 10.91 -11.14 -12.43
N GLY A 94 10.41 -10.30 -13.33
CA GLY A 94 11.22 -9.79 -14.43
C GLY A 94 11.55 -10.79 -15.54
N LYS A 95 10.81 -11.89 -15.59
CA LYS A 95 11.06 -12.96 -16.56
C LYS A 95 10.35 -12.76 -17.89
N LEU A 96 9.40 -11.84 -17.93
CA LEU A 96 8.57 -11.62 -19.12
C LEU A 96 8.47 -10.13 -19.48
N ASP A 97 9.46 -9.34 -19.17
CA ASP A 97 9.45 -7.94 -19.52
C ASP A 97 9.96 -7.77 -20.95
N THR A 98 9.04 -7.46 -21.86
CA THR A 98 9.36 -7.27 -23.26
C THR A 98 9.62 -5.80 -23.60
N ARG A 99 9.40 -4.89 -22.67
CA ARG A 99 9.51 -3.45 -22.95
C ARG A 99 10.85 -2.84 -22.66
N VAL A 100 11.55 -3.34 -21.67
CA VAL A 100 12.75 -2.71 -21.13
C VAL A 100 13.94 -3.66 -21.08
N LYS A 101 13.87 -4.80 -21.73
CA LYS A 101 14.91 -5.82 -21.62
C LYS A 101 16.27 -5.38 -22.17
N ILE A 102 16.34 -4.27 -22.86
CA ILE A 102 17.57 -3.81 -23.47
C ILE A 102 18.35 -2.88 -22.56
N GLN A 103 17.70 -2.17 -21.67
CA GLN A 103 18.29 -1.05 -20.96
C GLN A 103 18.58 -1.28 -19.49
N VAL A 104 17.79 -2.09 -18.81
CA VAL A 104 17.92 -2.27 -17.37
C VAL A 104 17.77 -3.74 -17.02
N GLU A 105 18.83 -4.35 -16.52
CA GLU A 105 18.72 -5.65 -15.89
C GLU A 105 17.99 -5.48 -14.56
N SER A 106 17.01 -6.34 -14.30
CA SER A 106 16.40 -6.37 -12.98
C SER A 106 17.46 -6.81 -11.95
N PRO A 107 17.31 -6.44 -10.70
CA PRO A 107 18.23 -6.93 -9.65
C PRO A 107 18.33 -8.46 -9.61
N PHE A 108 17.24 -9.13 -9.93
CA PHE A 108 17.20 -10.59 -9.94
C PHE A 108 18.04 -11.17 -11.09
N GLU A 109 17.92 -10.60 -12.28
CA GLU A 109 18.71 -11.02 -13.43
C GLU A 109 20.19 -10.78 -13.20
N LYS A 110 20.52 -9.63 -12.63
CA LYS A 110 21.89 -9.28 -12.29
C LYS A 110 22.46 -10.29 -11.29
N PHE A 111 21.69 -10.66 -10.30
CA PHE A 111 22.06 -11.66 -9.31
C PHE A 111 22.32 -13.02 -9.97
N LEU A 112 21.43 -13.44 -10.87
CA LEU A 112 21.59 -14.70 -11.59
C LEU A 112 22.85 -14.71 -12.43
N ASN A 113 23.12 -13.62 -13.15
CA ASN A 113 24.30 -13.52 -14.00
C ASN A 113 25.58 -13.63 -13.18
N ILE A 114 25.63 -13.02 -12.01
CA ILE A 114 26.78 -13.09 -11.10
C ILE A 114 26.99 -14.54 -10.63
N ASN A 115 25.91 -15.23 -10.30
CA ASN A 115 26.00 -16.59 -9.77
C ASN A 115 26.27 -17.64 -10.82
N LEU A 116 26.02 -17.36 -12.09
CA LEU A 116 26.27 -18.29 -13.18
C LEU A 116 27.70 -18.21 -13.70
N ILE A 117 28.40 -17.15 -13.36
CA ILE A 117 29.80 -16.97 -13.71
C ILE A 117 30.69 -17.56 -12.62
#